data_a66092e70af3ba7545ed78afc8c23c2f
#
_entry.id   a66092e70af3ba7545ed78afc8c23c2f
#
_cell.length_a   1.000
_cell.length_b   1.000
_cell.length_c   1.000
_cell.angle_alpha   90.00
_cell.angle_beta   90.00
_cell.angle_gamma   90.00
#
_symmetry.space_group_name_H-M   'P 1'
#
loop_
_entity.id
_entity.type
_entity.pdbx_description
1 polymer ?
#
loop_
_entity_poly.entity_id
_entity_poly.type
_entity_poly.pdbx_seq_one_letter_code
_entity_poly.pdbx_strand_id
1 'polypeptide(L)'
;MNIIQTWKTKDIPEYLKPFQKNVLKHKSNWNYLFFDDDDIILFFKEKMPEYYDFFIKLPFKIQQIDFFRYCAIYFYGGIYLDLDFFLTRPLDPILNYECIFPIELKNINDPILNKHNLNK
;
A
#
# COMPACT_ATOMS: atom_id res chain seq x y z
N MET A 1 7.36 -12.81 -1.87
CA MET A 1 6.66 -11.69 -1.20
C MET A 1 6.18 -10.68 -2.22
N ASN A 2 5.13 -9.95 -1.92
CA ASN A 2 4.48 -9.04 -2.85
C ASN A 2 4.54 -7.60 -2.34
N ILE A 3 4.75 -6.66 -3.26
CA ILE A 3 4.53 -5.23 -3.02
C ILE A 3 3.27 -4.84 -3.78
N ILE A 4 2.31 -4.24 -3.08
CA ILE A 4 1.00 -3.89 -3.61
C ILE A 4 0.86 -2.38 -3.63
N GLN A 5 0.53 -1.83 -4.80
CA GLN A 5 0.25 -0.39 -4.97
C GLN A 5 -0.99 -0.22 -5.82
N THR A 6 -1.65 0.92 -5.67
CA THR A 6 -2.89 1.24 -6.38
C THR A 6 -2.87 2.66 -6.93
N TRP A 7 -3.64 2.87 -7.99
CA TRP A 7 -4.02 4.18 -8.50
C TRP A 7 -5.35 4.06 -9.25
N LYS A 8 -5.95 5.20 -9.56
CA LYS A 8 -7.26 5.24 -10.24
C LYS A 8 -7.23 4.53 -11.59
N THR A 9 -6.15 4.73 -12.34
CA THR A 9 -5.92 4.18 -13.67
C THR A 9 -4.49 3.68 -13.79
N LYS A 10 -4.19 2.98 -14.88
CA LYS A 10 -2.81 2.55 -15.17
C LYS A 10 -1.91 3.71 -15.55
N ASP A 11 -2.49 4.84 -15.95
CA ASP A 11 -1.75 6.05 -16.32
C ASP A 11 -1.60 6.95 -15.09
N ILE A 12 -0.51 6.75 -14.36
CA ILE A 12 -0.23 7.53 -13.14
C ILE A 12 0.29 8.93 -13.50
N PRO A 13 0.02 9.94 -12.62
CA PRO A 13 0.53 11.30 -12.84
C PRO A 13 2.06 11.35 -12.94
N GLU A 14 2.56 12.30 -13.72
CA GLU A 14 4.00 12.45 -13.92
C GLU A 14 4.77 12.63 -12.60
N TYR A 15 4.19 13.37 -11.63
CA TYR A 15 4.87 13.61 -10.36
C TYR A 15 5.01 12.35 -9.49
N LEU A 16 4.22 11.30 -9.75
CA LEU A 16 4.31 10.03 -9.03
C LEU A 16 5.23 9.01 -9.72
N LYS A 17 5.57 9.20 -10.98
CA LYS A 17 6.43 8.26 -11.72
C LYS A 17 7.80 8.03 -11.08
N PRO A 18 8.49 9.06 -10.57
CA PRO A 18 9.77 8.83 -9.88
C PRO A 18 9.63 7.96 -8.64
N PHE A 19 8.51 8.07 -7.90
CA PHE A 19 8.24 7.24 -6.74
C PHE A 19 8.03 5.78 -7.14
N GLN A 20 7.23 5.54 -8.17
CA GLN A 20 7.01 4.18 -8.68
C GLN A 20 8.33 3.56 -9.17
N LYS A 21 9.13 4.31 -9.94
CA LYS A 21 10.45 3.83 -10.39
C LYS A 21 11.36 3.47 -9.23
N ASN A 22 11.32 4.26 -8.16
CA ASN A 22 12.09 3.99 -6.95
C ASN A 22 11.70 2.65 -6.33
N VAL A 23 10.41 2.38 -6.17
CA VAL A 23 9.92 1.12 -5.63
C VAL A 23 10.34 -0.05 -6.51
N LEU A 24 10.18 0.07 -7.82
CA LEU A 24 10.58 -0.98 -8.77
C LEU A 24 12.07 -1.25 -8.74
N LYS A 25 12.88 -0.21 -8.53
CA LYS A 25 14.34 -0.36 -8.39
C LYS A 25 14.74 -1.11 -7.11
N HIS A 26 14.02 -0.87 -6.00
CA HIS A 26 14.38 -1.41 -4.69
C HIS A 26 13.60 -2.67 -4.31
N LYS A 27 12.73 -3.18 -5.18
CA LYS A 27 11.89 -4.32 -4.85
C LYS A 27 12.64 -5.65 -4.74
N SER A 28 13.89 -5.73 -5.20
CA SER A 28 14.68 -6.97 -5.22
C SER A 28 13.90 -8.10 -5.92
N ASN A 29 13.75 -9.25 -5.27
CA ASN A 29 13.01 -10.40 -5.81
C ASN A 29 11.52 -10.39 -5.47
N TRP A 30 11.01 -9.29 -4.89
CA TRP A 30 9.59 -9.18 -4.58
C TRP A 30 8.77 -9.04 -5.87
N ASN A 31 7.58 -9.64 -5.90
CA ASN A 31 6.62 -9.42 -6.97
C ASN A 31 5.98 -8.04 -6.80
N TYR A 32 5.74 -7.36 -7.92
CA TYR A 32 5.08 -6.07 -7.93
C TYR A 32 3.66 -6.22 -8.46
N LEU A 33 2.67 -5.91 -7.63
CA LEU A 33 1.25 -5.99 -7.97
C LEU A 33 0.66 -4.59 -7.98
N PHE A 34 0.22 -4.14 -9.13
CA PHE A 34 -0.41 -2.83 -9.31
C PHE A 34 -1.88 -3.02 -9.69
N PHE A 35 -2.77 -2.34 -8.98
CA PHE A 35 -4.21 -2.43 -9.19
C PHE A 35 -4.78 -1.05 -9.49
N ASP A 36 -5.43 -0.89 -10.63
CA ASP A 36 -6.28 0.26 -10.86
C ASP A 36 -7.70 0.01 -10.33
N ASP A 37 -8.61 0.96 -10.52
CA ASP A 37 -9.97 0.84 -9.99
C ASP A 37 -10.71 -0.37 -10.56
N ASP A 38 -10.53 -0.66 -11.84
CA ASP A 38 -11.18 -1.81 -12.48
C ASP A 38 -10.59 -3.13 -11.97
N ASP A 39 -9.29 -3.18 -11.76
CA ASP A 39 -8.61 -4.36 -11.19
C ASP A 39 -9.11 -4.65 -9.77
N ILE A 40 -9.36 -3.62 -8.98
CA ILE A 40 -9.88 -3.78 -7.61
C ILE A 40 -11.28 -4.40 -7.64
N ILE A 41 -12.15 -3.91 -8.51
CA ILE A 41 -13.50 -4.48 -8.67
C ILE A 41 -13.40 -5.95 -9.08
N LEU A 42 -12.55 -6.24 -10.06
CA LEU A 42 -12.34 -7.61 -10.53
C LEU A 42 -11.78 -8.53 -9.44
N PHE A 43 -10.86 -8.01 -8.62
CA PHE A 43 -10.32 -8.74 -7.48
C PHE A 43 -11.43 -9.22 -6.54
N PHE A 44 -12.36 -8.33 -6.16
CA PHE A 44 -13.46 -8.74 -5.28
C PHE A 44 -14.38 -9.75 -5.97
N LYS A 45 -14.71 -9.53 -7.24
CA LYS A 45 -15.59 -10.45 -7.97
C LYS A 45 -15.00 -11.86 -8.10
N GLU A 46 -13.71 -11.97 -8.37
CA GLU A 46 -13.05 -13.24 -8.67
C GLU A 46 -12.42 -13.91 -7.45
N LYS A 47 -11.80 -13.13 -6.57
CA LYS A 47 -10.98 -13.67 -5.48
C LYS A 47 -11.68 -13.66 -4.13
N MET A 48 -12.51 -12.66 -3.87
CA MET A 48 -13.21 -12.52 -2.59
C MET A 48 -14.68 -12.11 -2.82
N PRO A 49 -15.46 -12.93 -3.55
CA PRO A 49 -16.83 -12.58 -3.91
C PRO A 49 -17.74 -12.41 -2.70
N GLU A 50 -17.46 -13.05 -1.58
CA GLU A 50 -18.21 -12.91 -0.33
C GLU A 50 -18.16 -11.49 0.24
N TYR A 51 -17.15 -10.69 -0.13
CA TYR A 51 -17.01 -9.31 0.33
C TYR A 51 -17.39 -8.27 -0.72
N TYR A 52 -17.75 -8.71 -1.94
CA TYR A 52 -18.05 -7.79 -3.04
C TYR A 52 -19.18 -6.83 -2.71
N ASP A 53 -20.28 -7.33 -2.15
CA ASP A 53 -21.44 -6.49 -1.82
C ASP A 53 -21.10 -5.46 -0.75
N PHE A 54 -20.32 -5.84 0.24
CA PHE A 54 -19.85 -4.91 1.27
C PHE A 54 -18.99 -3.81 0.63
N PHE A 55 -18.04 -4.20 -0.21
CA PHE A 55 -17.13 -3.28 -0.89
C PHE A 55 -17.87 -2.26 -1.74
N ILE A 56 -18.79 -2.72 -2.59
CA ILE A 56 -19.47 -1.85 -3.55
C ILE A 56 -20.44 -0.87 -2.87
N LYS A 57 -20.91 -1.19 -1.66
CA LYS A 57 -21.82 -0.35 -0.88
C LYS A 57 -21.10 0.71 -0.03
N LEU A 58 -19.78 0.65 0.08
CA LEU A 58 -19.04 1.68 0.79
C LEU A 58 -19.21 3.03 0.08
N PRO A 59 -19.66 4.09 0.80
CA PRO A 59 -20.10 5.33 0.14
C PRO A 59 -18.95 6.19 -0.42
N PHE A 60 -17.73 6.04 0.11
CA PHE A 60 -16.61 6.87 -0.30
C PHE A 60 -15.50 6.03 -0.91
N LYS A 61 -14.89 6.55 -1.97
CA LYS A 61 -13.79 5.88 -2.68
C LYS A 61 -12.62 5.55 -1.75
N ILE A 62 -12.28 6.47 -0.84
CA ILE A 62 -11.20 6.24 0.13
C ILE A 62 -11.48 5.03 1.01
N GLN A 63 -12.74 4.82 1.40
CA GLN A 63 -13.13 3.65 2.20
C GLN A 63 -13.00 2.36 1.39
N GLN A 64 -13.35 2.39 0.12
CA GLN A 64 -13.19 1.23 -0.78
C GLN A 64 -11.72 0.84 -0.92
N ILE A 65 -10.84 1.82 -1.09
CA ILE A 65 -9.40 1.57 -1.21
C ILE A 65 -8.82 1.05 0.11
N ASP A 66 -9.23 1.63 1.24
CA ASP A 66 -8.77 1.16 2.56
C ASP A 66 -9.21 -0.28 2.82
N PHE A 67 -10.44 -0.62 2.46
CA PHE A 67 -10.91 -2.00 2.58
C PHE A 67 -10.15 -2.95 1.66
N PHE A 68 -9.93 -2.56 0.41
CA PHE A 68 -9.15 -3.34 -0.54
C PHE A 68 -7.73 -3.58 -0.02
N ARG A 69 -7.10 -2.57 0.57
CA ARG A 69 -5.74 -2.68 1.12
C ARG A 69 -5.62 -3.86 2.07
N TYR A 70 -6.54 -3.99 3.02
CA TYR A 70 -6.55 -5.10 3.97
C TYR A 70 -6.83 -6.44 3.30
N CYS A 71 -7.80 -6.46 2.39
CA CYS A 71 -8.16 -7.70 1.68
C CYS A 71 -7.02 -8.19 0.79
N ALA A 72 -6.34 -7.30 0.11
CA ALA A 72 -5.22 -7.65 -0.76
C ALA A 72 -4.04 -8.22 0.04
N ILE A 73 -3.71 -7.60 1.17
CA ILE A 73 -2.66 -8.12 2.06
C ILE A 73 -3.04 -9.49 2.61
N TYR A 74 -4.29 -9.67 3.01
CA TYR A 74 -4.78 -10.97 3.48
C TYR A 74 -4.68 -12.04 2.41
N PHE A 75 -5.08 -11.71 1.17
CA PHE A 75 -5.12 -12.68 0.07
C PHE A 75 -3.73 -12.98 -0.51
N TYR A 76 -2.96 -11.95 -0.81
CA TYR A 76 -1.66 -12.12 -1.49
C TYR A 76 -0.48 -12.19 -0.55
N GLY A 77 -0.62 -11.67 0.66
CA GLY A 77 0.54 -11.44 1.53
C GLY A 77 1.42 -10.31 1.02
N GLY A 78 2.40 -9.93 1.81
CA GLY A 78 3.34 -8.90 1.45
C GLY A 78 3.08 -7.56 2.12
N ILE A 79 3.38 -6.48 1.41
CA ILE A 79 3.26 -5.13 1.95
C ILE A 79 2.50 -4.24 0.97
N TYR A 80 1.64 -3.38 1.51
CA TYR A 80 1.00 -2.31 0.76
C TYR A 80 1.76 -1.01 0.97
N LEU A 81 2.10 -0.34 -0.14
CA LEU A 81 2.76 0.96 -0.12
C LEU A 81 1.90 1.96 -0.92
N ASP A 82 1.67 3.13 -0.34
CA ASP A 82 1.09 4.23 -1.09
C ASP A 82 1.99 4.60 -2.28
N LEU A 83 1.41 5.11 -3.35
CA LEU A 83 2.15 5.36 -4.59
C LEU A 83 3.19 6.48 -4.42
N ASP A 84 3.03 7.36 -3.44
CA ASP A 84 3.99 8.42 -3.09
C ASP A 84 5.05 7.98 -2.07
N PHE A 85 5.17 6.68 -1.82
CA PHE A 85 6.17 6.13 -0.91
C PHE A 85 7.53 6.04 -1.60
N PHE A 86 8.59 6.45 -0.91
CA PHE A 86 9.95 6.43 -1.44
C PHE A 86 10.84 5.55 -0.56
N LEU A 87 11.43 4.51 -1.15
CA LEU A 87 12.31 3.60 -0.45
C LEU A 87 13.76 4.10 -0.50
N THR A 88 14.42 4.11 0.65
CA THR A 88 15.85 4.46 0.74
C THR A 88 16.76 3.23 0.69
N ARG A 89 16.18 2.04 0.88
CA ARG A 89 16.86 0.76 0.83
C ARG A 89 15.87 -0.35 0.50
N PRO A 90 16.34 -1.56 0.10
CA PRO A 90 15.45 -2.70 -0.10
C PRO A 90 14.68 -3.08 1.16
N LEU A 91 13.51 -3.72 0.94
CA LEU A 91 12.59 -4.12 2.01
C LEU A 91 12.93 -5.47 2.64
N ASP A 92 13.94 -6.19 2.14
CA ASP A 92 14.23 -7.55 2.59
C ASP A 92 14.38 -7.69 4.11
N PRO A 93 14.99 -6.73 4.85
CA PRO A 93 15.09 -6.83 6.31
C PRO A 93 13.76 -6.91 7.05
N ILE A 94 12.66 -6.39 6.47
CA ILE A 94 11.34 -6.45 7.13
C ILE A 94 10.70 -7.82 7.09
N LEU A 95 11.23 -8.75 6.29
CA LEU A 95 10.74 -10.14 6.24
C LEU A 95 10.85 -10.86 7.59
N ASN A 96 11.65 -10.33 8.51
CA ASN A 96 11.81 -10.89 9.85
C ASN A 96 10.64 -10.56 10.79
N TYR A 97 9.69 -9.73 10.35
CA TYR A 97 8.57 -9.27 11.17
C TYR A 97 7.26 -9.78 10.60
N GLU A 98 6.35 -10.18 11.50
CA GLU A 98 5.04 -10.67 11.10
C GLU A 98 4.09 -9.54 10.66
N CYS A 99 4.23 -8.38 11.28
CA CYS A 99 3.36 -7.25 11.03
C CYS A 99 4.10 -5.93 11.27
N ILE A 100 3.99 -5.01 10.31
CA ILE A 100 4.65 -3.71 10.37
C ILE A 100 3.66 -2.62 9.96
N PHE A 101 3.56 -1.58 10.79
CA PHE A 101 2.81 -0.38 10.47
C PHE A 101 3.74 0.83 10.58
N PRO A 102 3.72 1.73 9.59
CA PRO A 102 4.47 2.97 9.71
C PRO A 102 3.85 3.89 10.75
N ILE A 103 4.67 4.72 11.36
CA ILE A 103 4.21 5.79 12.23
C ILE A 103 3.84 6.98 11.36
N GLU A 104 2.60 7.42 11.43
CA GLU A 104 2.16 8.65 10.76
C GLU A 104 2.45 9.84 11.67
N LEU A 105 3.35 10.71 11.23
CA LEU A 105 3.75 11.90 11.98
C LEU A 105 3.13 13.13 11.34
N LYS A 106 2.24 13.80 12.09
CA LYS A 106 1.54 14.98 11.59
C LYS A 106 2.39 16.25 11.63
N ASN A 107 3.33 16.34 12.58
CA ASN A 107 4.29 17.43 12.66
C ASN A 107 5.48 17.02 13.54
N ILE A 108 6.56 17.81 13.48
CA ILE A 108 7.80 17.56 14.20
C ILE A 108 7.66 17.64 15.72
N ASN A 109 6.63 18.32 16.21
CA ASN A 109 6.36 18.49 17.64
C ASN A 109 5.39 17.44 18.19
N ASP A 110 5.11 16.40 17.42
CA ASP A 110 4.24 15.31 17.85
C ASP A 110 4.80 14.68 19.14
N PRO A 111 3.97 14.51 20.19
CA PRO A 111 4.43 13.91 21.46
C PRO A 111 5.04 12.52 21.30
N ILE A 112 4.60 11.74 20.31
CA ILE A 112 5.16 10.41 20.03
C ILE A 112 6.61 10.54 19.58
N LEU A 113 6.93 11.51 18.70
CA LEU A 113 8.29 11.80 18.26
C LEU A 113 9.19 12.12 19.44
N ASN A 114 8.75 13.05 20.30
CA ASN A 114 9.52 13.48 21.46
C ASN A 114 9.74 12.33 22.44
N LYS A 115 8.71 11.53 22.70
CA LYS A 115 8.77 10.39 23.62
C LYS A 115 9.79 9.34 23.18
N HIS A 116 9.91 9.09 21.89
CA HIS A 116 10.79 8.06 21.34
C HIS A 116 12.07 8.60 20.71
N ASN A 117 12.32 9.90 20.83
CA ASN A 117 13.50 10.55 20.25
C ASN A 117 13.63 10.36 18.74
N LEU A 118 12.52 10.24 18.03
CA LEU A 118 12.51 9.98 16.60
C LEU A 118 12.86 11.19 15.74
N ASN A 119 12.92 12.37 16.35
CA ASN A 119 13.23 13.63 15.69
C ASN A 119 14.71 14.05 15.81
N LYS A 120 15.55 13.17 16.29
CA LYS A 120 17.00 13.43 16.42
C LYS A 120 17.76 13.14 15.15
#